data_15a6f71fe6821684e572324ec60bf735
#
_entry.id   15a6f71fe6821684e572324ec60bf735
#
_cell.length_a   1.000
_cell.length_b   1.000
_cell.length_c   1.000
_cell.angle_alpha   90.00
_cell.angle_beta   90.00
_cell.angle_gamma   90.00
#
_symmetry.space_group_name_H-M   'P 1'
#
loop_
_entity.id
_entity.type
_entity.pdbx_description
1 polymer ?
#
loop_
_entity_poly.entity_id
_entity_poly.type
_entity_poly.pdbx_seq_one_letter_code
_entity_poly.pdbx_strand_id
1 'polypeptide(L)'
;IKNVRELVRGTQLEAKTLITGLREADVTNEQQNAAQVLTAAGISVRQLQQPPHLSEAARQLFTGVIREASTNILRHTQAEQVTFDWEDDDKSVTLSISNDGVSAPNQPTVEPSLGSGTGIRDLAARFKSAGGQLTHERKGETFTLTATLTSTGDEA
;
A
#
# COMPACT_ATOMS: atom_id res chain seq x y z
N ILE A 1 -4.99 -7.09 -20.82
CA ILE A 1 -5.39 -6.64 -19.59
C ILE A 1 -5.99 -7.71 -18.77
N LYS A 2 -6.96 -8.38 -19.29
CA LYS A 2 -7.49 -9.48 -18.62
C LYS A 2 -6.42 -10.50 -18.37
N ASN A 3 -5.54 -10.66 -19.32
CA ASN A 3 -4.48 -11.62 -19.20
C ASN A 3 -3.49 -11.24 -18.12
N VAL A 4 -3.27 -9.98 -17.97
CA VAL A 4 -2.35 -9.54 -16.95
C VAL A 4 -2.90 -9.88 -15.58
N ARG A 5 -4.19 -9.71 -15.40
CA ARG A 5 -4.80 -10.05 -14.15
C ARG A 5 -4.68 -11.51 -13.84
N GLU A 6 -4.93 -12.32 -14.81
CA GLU A 6 -4.85 -13.73 -14.60
C GLU A 6 -3.45 -14.17 -14.33
N LEU A 7 -2.50 -13.56 -15.01
CA LEU A 7 -1.14 -13.88 -14.81
C LEU A 7 -0.71 -13.54 -13.41
N VAL A 8 -1.09 -12.37 -12.94
CA VAL A 8 -0.72 -11.94 -11.62
C VAL A 8 -1.31 -12.87 -10.59
N ARG A 9 -2.55 -13.27 -10.80
CA ARG A 9 -3.19 -14.16 -9.88
C ARG A 9 -2.51 -15.52 -9.84
N GLY A 10 -2.19 -16.06 -10.98
CA GLY A 10 -1.53 -17.33 -11.05
C GLY A 10 -0.16 -17.28 -10.41
N THR A 11 0.57 -16.21 -10.70
CA THR A 11 1.87 -16.05 -10.14
C THR A 11 1.82 -15.92 -8.64
N GLN A 12 0.82 -15.22 -8.15
CA GLN A 12 0.69 -15.07 -6.72
C GLN A 12 0.41 -16.39 -6.03
N LEU A 13 -0.36 -17.23 -6.63
CA LEU A 13 -0.63 -18.52 -6.04
C LEU A 13 0.62 -19.38 -5.98
N GLU A 14 1.37 -19.39 -7.03
CA GLU A 14 2.59 -20.14 -7.03
C GLU A 14 3.58 -19.57 -6.07
N ALA A 15 3.70 -18.28 -6.07
CA ALA A 15 4.63 -17.62 -5.20
C ALA A 15 4.29 -17.91 -3.76
N LYS A 16 3.01 -17.93 -3.45
CA LYS A 16 2.60 -18.23 -2.12
C LYS A 16 3.03 -19.61 -1.71
N THR A 17 2.89 -20.55 -2.59
CA THR A 17 3.27 -21.90 -2.30
C THR A 17 4.78 -21.99 -2.05
N LEU A 18 5.52 -21.33 -2.89
CA LEU A 18 6.94 -21.37 -2.76
C LEU A 18 7.41 -20.63 -1.53
N ILE A 19 6.83 -19.50 -1.31
CA ILE A 19 7.27 -18.67 -0.26
C ILE A 19 6.78 -19.08 1.07
N THR A 20 5.82 -19.92 1.13
CA THR A 20 5.34 -20.38 2.39
C THR A 20 6.52 -20.80 3.22
N GLY A 21 7.54 -21.24 2.58
CA GLY A 21 8.67 -21.64 3.29
C GLY A 21 9.63 -20.51 3.56
N LEU A 22 9.54 -19.46 2.83
CA LEU A 22 10.50 -18.44 2.97
C LEU A 22 10.05 -17.36 3.84
N ARG A 23 9.08 -17.20 3.87
CA ARG A 23 8.42 -16.39 4.55
C ARG A 23 8.64 -15.16 4.98
N GLU A 24 9.09 -14.40 4.94
CA GLU A 24 9.25 -13.17 5.33
C GLU A 24 8.63 -12.21 4.47
N ALA A 25 7.73 -11.37 4.82
CA ALA A 25 7.19 -10.28 4.04
C ALA A 25 8.36 -9.44 3.63
N ASP A 26 8.39 -9.06 2.39
CA ASP A 26 9.49 -8.29 1.87
C ASP A 26 8.91 -7.01 1.30
N VAL A 27 9.00 -5.95 2.06
CA VAL A 27 8.41 -4.68 1.67
C VAL A 27 9.03 -4.14 0.40
N THR A 28 10.34 -4.28 0.25
CA THR A 28 11.01 -3.80 -0.95
C THR A 28 10.47 -4.51 -2.18
N ASN A 29 10.34 -5.80 -2.08
CA ASN A 29 9.85 -6.58 -3.19
C ASN A 29 8.40 -6.26 -3.50
N GLU A 30 7.60 -6.12 -2.47
CA GLU A 30 6.19 -5.79 -2.66
C GLU A 30 6.05 -4.43 -3.30
N GLN A 31 6.86 -3.47 -2.88
CA GLN A 31 6.79 -2.14 -3.43
C GLN A 31 7.23 -2.14 -4.89
N GLN A 32 8.24 -2.89 -5.22
CA GLN A 32 8.68 -2.98 -6.60
C GLN A 32 7.63 -3.66 -7.48
N ASN A 33 7.00 -4.69 -6.96
CA ASN A 33 5.95 -5.35 -7.72
C ASN A 33 4.78 -4.42 -7.94
N ALA A 34 4.42 -3.66 -6.91
CA ALA A 34 3.33 -2.69 -7.05
C ALA A 34 3.69 -1.66 -8.12
N ALA A 35 4.92 -1.17 -8.08
CA ALA A 35 5.34 -0.17 -9.06
C ALA A 35 5.28 -0.73 -10.47
N GLN A 36 5.66 -1.99 -10.65
CA GLN A 36 5.61 -2.61 -11.97
C GLN A 36 4.18 -2.76 -12.45
N VAL A 37 3.30 -3.18 -11.58
CA VAL A 37 1.90 -3.36 -11.98
C VAL A 37 1.27 -2.02 -12.31
N LEU A 38 1.54 -1.01 -11.52
CA LEU A 38 0.98 0.31 -11.78
C LEU A 38 1.54 0.87 -13.08
N THR A 39 2.81 0.70 -13.32
CA THR A 39 3.42 1.17 -14.55
C THR A 39 2.82 0.44 -15.74
N ALA A 40 2.61 -0.85 -15.62
CA ALA A 40 2.01 -1.61 -16.70
C ALA A 40 0.59 -1.14 -17.01
N ALA A 41 -0.07 -0.58 -16.02
CA ALA A 41 -1.40 -0.05 -16.19
C ALA A 41 -1.39 1.39 -16.71
N GLY A 42 -0.23 1.91 -17.02
CA GLY A 42 -0.13 3.26 -17.57
C GLY A 42 0.03 4.35 -16.52
N ILE A 43 0.28 3.98 -15.27
CA ILE A 43 0.40 4.95 -14.20
C ILE A 43 1.87 5.21 -13.92
N SER A 44 2.22 6.47 -13.83
CA SER A 44 3.60 6.84 -13.60
C SER A 44 3.91 6.80 -12.11
N VAL A 45 4.88 6.00 -11.71
CA VAL A 45 5.28 5.95 -10.31
C VAL A 45 6.41 6.96 -10.16
N ARG A 46 6.08 8.06 -9.49
CA ARG A 46 6.99 9.19 -9.47
C ARG A 46 8.05 9.13 -8.41
N GLN A 47 7.74 8.63 -7.28
CA GLN A 47 8.70 8.63 -6.22
C GLN A 47 8.65 7.28 -5.58
N LEU A 48 9.74 6.60 -5.57
CA LEU A 48 9.77 5.25 -5.07
C LEU A 48 10.99 5.12 -4.19
N GLN A 49 10.87 5.61 -2.98
CA GLN A 49 11.99 5.56 -2.08
C GLN A 49 12.16 4.16 -1.53
N GLN A 50 13.35 3.86 -1.09
CA GLN A 50 13.61 2.58 -0.50
C GLN A 50 13.01 2.52 0.89
N PRO A 51 12.40 1.43 1.26
CA PRO A 51 11.88 1.29 2.61
C PRO A 51 13.02 1.25 3.62
N PRO A 52 12.80 1.75 4.81
CA PRO A 52 13.82 1.65 5.84
C PRO A 52 13.87 0.24 6.40
N HIS A 53 14.77 -0.02 7.29
CA HIS A 53 14.84 -1.31 7.93
C HIS A 53 13.64 -1.47 8.87
N LEU A 54 12.96 -2.57 8.78
CA LEU A 54 11.74 -2.78 9.54
C LEU A 54 11.77 -4.13 10.23
N SER A 55 11.09 -4.21 11.36
CA SER A 55 10.93 -5.49 12.03
C SER A 55 10.02 -6.36 11.19
N GLU A 56 9.97 -7.63 11.48
CA GLU A 56 9.12 -8.53 10.72
C GLU A 56 7.66 -8.15 10.83
N ALA A 57 7.21 -7.80 12.02
CA ALA A 57 5.82 -7.42 12.21
C ALA A 57 5.50 -6.16 11.41
N ALA A 58 6.41 -5.19 11.40
CA ALA A 58 6.20 -3.98 10.65
C ALA A 58 6.17 -4.27 9.17
N ARG A 59 7.05 -5.15 8.71
CA ARG A 59 7.06 -5.49 7.28
C ARG A 59 5.73 -6.06 6.84
N GLN A 60 5.11 -6.90 7.65
CA GLN A 60 3.84 -7.47 7.28
C GLN A 60 2.76 -6.40 7.17
N LEU A 61 2.77 -5.46 8.10
CA LEU A 61 1.76 -4.41 8.07
C LEU A 61 1.95 -3.49 6.88
N PHE A 62 3.17 -3.05 6.62
CA PHE A 62 3.39 -2.14 5.50
C PHE A 62 3.19 -2.84 4.16
N THR A 63 3.52 -4.12 4.08
CA THR A 63 3.24 -4.88 2.86
C THR A 63 1.74 -4.88 2.57
N GLY A 64 0.95 -5.04 3.61
CA GLY A 64 -0.50 -4.99 3.45
C GLY A 64 -0.98 -3.65 2.94
N VAL A 65 -0.39 -2.56 3.43
CA VAL A 65 -0.77 -1.23 2.99
C VAL A 65 -0.45 -1.04 1.51
N ILE A 66 0.73 -1.47 1.10
CA ILE A 66 1.14 -1.31 -0.29
C ILE A 66 0.20 -2.09 -1.19
N ARG A 67 -0.15 -3.30 -0.80
CA ARG A 67 -1.04 -4.12 -1.57
C ARG A 67 -2.41 -3.51 -1.68
N GLU A 68 -2.95 -3.06 -0.56
CA GLU A 68 -4.28 -2.51 -0.54
C GLU A 68 -4.34 -1.21 -1.32
N ALA A 69 -3.34 -0.36 -1.15
CA ALA A 69 -3.31 0.91 -1.85
C ALA A 69 -3.22 0.69 -3.35
N SER A 70 -2.37 -0.22 -3.78
CA SER A 70 -2.21 -0.49 -5.20
C SER A 70 -3.50 -1.01 -5.81
N THR A 71 -4.17 -1.90 -5.10
CA THR A 71 -5.43 -2.43 -5.59
C THR A 71 -6.48 -1.33 -5.69
N ASN A 72 -6.55 -0.47 -4.70
CA ASN A 72 -7.53 0.60 -4.72
C ASN A 72 -7.26 1.56 -5.87
N ILE A 73 -6.00 1.88 -6.10
CA ILE A 73 -5.66 2.79 -7.18
C ILE A 73 -6.10 2.19 -8.51
N LEU A 74 -5.83 0.92 -8.71
CA LEU A 74 -6.18 0.28 -9.97
C LEU A 74 -7.67 0.13 -10.16
N ARG A 75 -8.40 -0.08 -9.09
CA ARG A 75 -9.81 -0.33 -9.20
C ARG A 75 -10.70 0.90 -9.16
N HIS A 76 -10.31 1.88 -8.39
CA HIS A 76 -11.22 2.95 -8.07
C HIS A 76 -10.78 4.33 -8.49
N THR A 77 -9.71 4.45 -9.24
CA THR A 77 -9.26 5.77 -9.66
C THR A 77 -8.84 5.75 -11.10
N GLN A 78 -8.61 6.93 -11.64
CA GLN A 78 -8.05 7.08 -12.95
C GLN A 78 -6.73 7.77 -12.78
N ALA A 79 -5.93 7.24 -11.90
CA ALA A 79 -4.66 7.86 -11.57
C ALA A 79 -3.71 7.90 -12.75
N GLU A 80 -2.94 8.95 -12.83
CA GLU A 80 -1.88 9.04 -13.80
C GLU A 80 -0.55 9.03 -13.09
N GLN A 81 -0.53 9.31 -11.81
CA GLN A 81 0.71 9.32 -11.05
C GLN A 81 0.48 8.80 -9.64
N VAL A 82 1.49 8.13 -9.12
CA VAL A 82 1.47 7.60 -7.78
C VAL A 82 2.84 7.87 -7.16
N THR A 83 2.89 8.23 -5.89
CA THR A 83 4.15 8.38 -5.18
C THR A 83 4.16 7.48 -3.97
N PHE A 84 5.32 6.94 -3.65
CA PHE A 84 5.55 6.16 -2.44
C PHE A 84 6.66 6.89 -1.68
N ASP A 85 6.34 7.38 -0.51
CA ASP A 85 7.25 8.20 0.23
C ASP A 85 7.43 7.64 1.64
N TRP A 86 8.66 7.41 2.04
CA TRP A 86 8.97 6.88 3.36
C TRP A 86 9.65 7.93 4.21
N GLU A 87 9.27 7.99 5.46
CA GLU A 87 9.94 8.85 6.42
C GLU A 87 10.28 8.01 7.62
N ASP A 88 11.49 8.09 8.06
CA ASP A 88 11.95 7.28 9.17
C ASP A 88 12.67 8.20 10.12
N ASP A 89 12.09 8.47 11.27
CA ASP A 89 12.82 9.22 12.25
C ASP A 89 12.95 8.31 13.45
N ASP A 90 13.62 8.72 14.46
CA ASP A 90 13.94 7.83 15.55
C ASP A 90 12.74 7.27 16.27
N LYS A 91 11.60 7.87 16.09
CA LYS A 91 10.44 7.47 16.85
C LYS A 91 9.38 6.77 16.04
N SER A 92 9.40 6.92 14.76
CA SER A 92 8.37 6.31 13.95
C SER A 92 8.79 6.16 12.51
N VAL A 93 8.08 5.27 11.82
CA VAL A 93 8.27 5.07 10.39
C VAL A 93 6.93 5.33 9.75
N THR A 94 6.94 6.14 8.71
CA THR A 94 5.70 6.49 8.01
C THR A 94 5.84 6.20 6.52
N LEU A 95 4.82 5.60 5.96
CA LEU A 95 4.74 5.40 4.53
C LEU A 95 3.52 6.17 4.03
N SER A 96 3.72 7.04 3.05
CA SER A 96 2.62 7.77 2.44
C SER A 96 2.52 7.36 0.98
N ILE A 97 1.34 6.96 0.56
CA ILE A 97 1.10 6.60 -0.82
C ILE A 97 0.03 7.54 -1.34
N SER A 98 0.38 8.33 -2.34
CA SER A 98 -0.53 9.31 -2.89
C SER A 98 -0.78 9.06 -4.36
N ASN A 99 -1.99 9.29 -4.79
CA ASN A 99 -2.33 9.19 -6.19
C ASN A 99 -3.32 10.30 -6.57
N ASP A 100 -3.30 10.68 -7.83
CA ASP A 100 -4.27 11.63 -8.36
C ASP A 100 -5.43 10.83 -8.95
N GLY A 101 -6.28 11.48 -9.67
CA GLY A 101 -7.34 10.80 -10.42
C GLY A 101 -8.53 10.34 -9.62
N VAL A 102 -8.71 10.88 -8.44
CA VAL A 102 -9.85 10.50 -7.62
C VAL A 102 -11.04 11.32 -8.09
N SER A 103 -12.21 10.71 -8.07
CA SER A 103 -13.41 11.39 -8.54
C SER A 103 -13.64 12.72 -7.86
N ALA A 104 -14.36 13.58 -8.56
CA ALA A 104 -14.63 14.89 -8.01
C ALA A 104 -15.37 14.78 -6.69
N PRO A 105 -15.13 15.71 -5.82
CA PRO A 105 -15.69 15.63 -4.48
C PRO A 105 -17.19 15.54 -4.40
N ASN A 106 -17.87 16.09 -5.36
CA ASN A 106 -19.30 16.05 -5.27
C ASN A 106 -19.90 14.81 -5.89
N GLN A 107 -19.10 13.89 -6.34
CA GLN A 107 -19.67 12.69 -6.83
C GLN A 107 -19.76 11.76 -5.65
N PRO A 108 -20.83 11.08 -5.55
CA PRO A 108 -21.05 10.18 -4.45
C PRO A 108 -20.10 9.07 -4.60
N THR A 109 -18.94 9.28 -4.30
CA THR A 109 -18.09 8.30 -4.48
C THR A 109 -18.22 7.42 -3.44
N VAL A 110 -18.29 6.38 -3.71
CA VAL A 110 -18.04 5.42 -2.98
C VAL A 110 -16.80 5.68 -2.36
N GLU A 111 -16.67 5.77 -1.19
CA GLU A 111 -15.52 5.94 -0.58
C GLU A 111 -14.73 4.83 -1.03
N PRO A 112 -13.83 5.06 -1.77
CA PRO A 112 -13.10 4.05 -2.41
C PRO A 112 -12.55 3.12 -1.45
N SER A 113 -12.04 3.65 -0.51
CA SER A 113 -11.48 2.89 0.41
C SER A 113 -12.31 1.82 0.77
N LEU A 114 -13.45 1.93 0.37
CA LEU A 114 -14.21 1.08 0.85
C LEU A 114 -14.52 0.12 -0.06
N GLY A 115 -14.05 -0.05 -1.06
CA GLY A 115 -14.38 -0.95 -2.00
C GLY A 115 -14.91 -2.13 -1.34
N SER A 116 -14.11 -2.97 -0.92
CA SER A 116 -14.64 -4.11 -0.27
C SER A 116 -14.95 -3.71 1.12
N GLY A 117 -14.52 -2.59 1.50
CA GLY A 117 -14.83 -2.12 2.80
C GLY A 117 -14.03 -2.71 3.90
N THR A 118 -13.28 -3.71 3.68
CA THR A 118 -12.60 -4.33 4.78
C THR A 118 -11.11 -4.15 4.74
N GLY A 119 -10.54 -3.97 3.58
CA GLY A 119 -9.09 -3.90 3.49
C GLY A 119 -8.46 -2.85 4.36
N ILE A 120 -8.84 -1.60 4.14
CA ILE A 120 -8.24 -0.51 4.88
C ILE A 120 -8.68 -0.54 6.34
N ARG A 121 -9.90 -0.91 6.60
CA ARG A 121 -10.37 -1.00 7.98
C ARG A 121 -9.60 -2.02 8.77
N ASP A 122 -9.41 -3.18 8.20
CA ASP A 122 -8.67 -4.23 8.87
C ASP A 122 -7.24 -3.81 9.12
N LEU A 123 -6.64 -3.19 8.13
CA LEU A 123 -5.28 -2.71 8.29
C LEU A 123 -5.20 -1.62 9.34
N ALA A 124 -6.18 -0.72 9.37
CA ALA A 124 -6.18 0.35 10.35
C ALA A 124 -6.24 -0.23 11.76
N ALA A 125 -7.06 -1.26 11.93
CA ALA A 125 -7.16 -1.90 13.24
C ALA A 125 -5.85 -2.55 13.63
N ARG A 126 -5.17 -3.16 12.68
CA ARG A 126 -3.89 -3.78 12.96
C ARG A 126 -2.82 -2.77 13.30
N PHE A 127 -2.79 -1.65 12.57
CA PHE A 127 -1.84 -0.60 12.89
C PHE A 127 -2.10 -0.06 14.29
N LYS A 128 -3.36 0.13 14.62
CA LYS A 128 -3.69 0.64 15.93
C LYS A 128 -3.25 -0.34 17.01
N SER A 129 -3.47 -1.62 16.80
CA SER A 129 -3.05 -2.62 17.75
C SER A 129 -1.54 -2.65 17.92
N ALA A 130 -0.82 -2.26 16.91
CA ALA A 130 0.63 -2.26 16.96
C ALA A 130 1.21 -0.93 17.41
N GLY A 131 0.37 -0.03 17.88
CA GLY A 131 0.86 1.25 18.37
C GLY A 131 1.01 2.31 17.30
N GLY A 132 0.41 2.11 16.15
CA GLY A 132 0.49 3.08 15.07
C GLY A 132 -0.87 3.50 14.59
N GLN A 133 -0.94 3.93 13.36
CA GLN A 133 -2.22 4.32 12.78
C GLN A 133 -2.17 4.34 11.27
N LEU A 134 -3.31 4.19 10.68
CA LEU A 134 -3.45 4.26 9.23
C LEU A 134 -4.57 5.25 8.97
N THR A 135 -4.28 6.31 8.24
CA THR A 135 -5.26 7.35 7.95
C THR A 135 -5.26 7.63 6.46
N HIS A 136 -6.28 8.32 6.00
CA HIS A 136 -6.32 8.74 4.62
C HIS A 136 -6.90 10.12 4.53
N GLU A 137 -6.59 10.79 3.44
CA GLU A 137 -7.04 12.14 3.25
C GLU A 137 -7.23 12.37 1.77
N ARG A 138 -8.22 13.19 1.44
CA ARG A 138 -8.45 13.49 0.07
C ARG A 138 -8.43 14.99 -0.08
N LYS A 139 -7.63 15.49 -0.98
CA LYS A 139 -7.59 16.91 -1.28
C LYS A 139 -7.77 17.07 -2.77
N GLY A 140 -8.92 17.59 -3.17
CA GLY A 140 -9.21 17.75 -4.58
C GLY A 140 -9.25 16.38 -5.23
N GLU A 141 -8.38 16.18 -6.19
CA GLU A 141 -8.32 14.90 -6.87
C GLU A 141 -7.20 14.02 -6.39
N THR A 142 -6.60 14.37 -5.30
CA THR A 142 -5.49 13.59 -4.77
C THR A 142 -5.90 12.86 -3.50
N PHE A 143 -5.58 11.59 -3.44
CA PHE A 143 -5.87 10.78 -2.28
C PHE A 143 -4.55 10.32 -1.70
N THR A 144 -4.40 10.44 -0.40
CA THR A 144 -3.18 10.02 0.27
C THR A 144 -3.51 9.08 1.41
N LEU A 145 -2.85 7.94 1.41
CA LEU A 145 -2.98 6.98 2.49
C LEU A 145 -1.68 7.03 3.28
N THR A 146 -1.79 7.22 4.57
CA THR A 146 -0.62 7.38 5.43
C THR A 146 -0.62 6.33 6.53
N ALA A 147 0.43 5.55 6.59
CA ALA A 147 0.58 4.50 7.59
C ALA A 147 1.79 4.81 8.46
N THR A 148 1.60 4.85 9.76
CA THR A 148 2.66 5.19 10.68
C THR A 148 2.75 4.12 11.77
N LEU A 149 3.96 3.68 12.07
CA LEU A 149 4.18 2.81 13.22
C LEU A 149 5.21 3.48 14.11
N THR A 150 4.93 3.54 15.38
CA THR A 150 5.91 4.08 16.28
C THR A 150 6.93 3.00 16.49
N SER A 151 8.13 3.42 16.53
CA SER A 151 9.20 2.52 16.73
C SER A 151 9.19 2.27 18.23
N THR A 152 8.68 1.22 18.67
CA THR A 152 8.72 0.92 20.05
C THR A 152 10.10 0.51 20.26
N GLY A 153 10.82 1.32 20.76
CA GLY A 153 12.06 1.14 20.94
C GLY A 153 12.45 -0.11 21.29
N ASP A 154 12.81 -0.81 20.80
CA ASP A 154 13.25 -1.76 20.99
C ASP A 154 13.41 -2.62 21.54
N GLU A 155 13.28 -2.74 22.14
CA GLU A 155 13.26 -3.62 22.69
C GLU A 155 13.79 -4.58 22.23
N ALA A 156 14.46 -4.69 21.92
CA ALA A 156 15.13 -5.70 21.50
C ALA A 156 14.97 -6.74 21.81
#